data_af72d4119e4694a7c416b4d32d206283
#
_entry.id   af72d4119e4694a7c416b4d32d206283
#
_cell.length_a   1.000
_cell.length_b   1.000
_cell.length_c   1.000
_cell.angle_alpha   90.00
_cell.angle_beta   90.00
_cell.angle_gamma   90.00
#
_symmetry.space_group_name_H-M   'P 1'
#
loop_
_entity.id
_entity.type
_entity.pdbx_description
1 polymer ?
#
loop_
_entity_poly.entity_id
_entity_poly.type
_entity_poly.pdbx_seq_one_letter_code
_entity_poly.pdbx_strand_id
1 'polypeptide(L)'
;MVGRFGLDVVSIISVMVSPVAPESSMTDSLVQWLVEQLQAGTRASPKHCQTVAERIAEEVTRTCEQSQRIQGSGDVLGWGYHLAQHRLQQVLQYYRRGSEGGRLDLHSTLSAIVYRYITPPTVQSSYGARLQLIEDFLQGFYVETLNALRREAQLPPTYSPRSLLELAEYL
;
A
#
# COMPACT_ATOMS: atom_id res chain seq x y z
N MET A 1 -28.44 -29.33 65.27
CA MET A 1 -29.11 -28.64 64.19
C MET A 1 -28.03 -27.87 63.42
N VAL A 2 -27.52 -28.45 62.34
CA VAL A 2 -26.34 -27.98 61.69
C VAL A 2 -26.81 -27.39 60.32
N GLY A 3 -26.72 -26.07 60.20
CA GLY A 3 -27.06 -25.38 58.98
C GLY A 3 -25.88 -25.38 57.99
N ARG A 4 -26.08 -25.98 56.82
CA ARG A 4 -25.18 -26.02 55.68
C ARG A 4 -25.19 -24.63 55.00
N PHE A 5 -24.05 -23.94 54.98
CA PHE A 5 -23.76 -22.90 54.00
C PHE A 5 -22.73 -23.46 53.02
N GLY A 6 -23.25 -24.04 51.95
CA GLY A 6 -22.46 -24.31 50.77
C GLY A 6 -22.65 -23.16 49.82
N LEU A 7 -21.70 -22.22 49.76
CA LEU A 7 -21.61 -21.24 48.73
C LEU A 7 -20.85 -21.84 47.55
N ASP A 8 -21.55 -22.00 46.44
CA ASP A 8 -21.04 -22.50 45.17
C ASP A 8 -19.94 -21.57 44.64
N VAL A 9 -18.70 -21.98 44.80
CA VAL A 9 -17.50 -21.30 44.27
C VAL A 9 -17.46 -21.36 42.73
N VAL A 10 -18.30 -22.18 42.07
CA VAL A 10 -18.36 -22.35 40.64
C VAL A 10 -19.08 -21.19 39.95
N SER A 11 -19.93 -20.43 40.66
CA SER A 11 -20.72 -19.33 40.08
C SER A 11 -19.98 -18.01 39.96
N ILE A 12 -18.82 -17.85 40.61
CA ILE A 12 -18.05 -16.58 40.59
C ILE A 12 -17.01 -16.53 39.46
N ILE A 13 -16.63 -17.66 38.86
CA ILE A 13 -15.63 -17.71 37.78
C ILE A 13 -16.26 -17.44 36.40
N SER A 14 -17.60 -17.44 36.31
CA SER A 14 -18.30 -17.27 35.00
C SER A 14 -18.55 -15.81 34.57
N VAL A 15 -18.13 -14.82 35.36
CA VAL A 15 -18.44 -13.38 35.05
C VAL A 15 -17.24 -12.55 34.58
N MET A 16 -16.03 -13.13 34.52
CA MET A 16 -14.83 -12.35 34.13
C MET A 16 -14.13 -12.83 32.84
N VAL A 17 -14.81 -13.52 31.97
CA VAL A 17 -14.33 -13.64 30.60
C VAL A 17 -15.16 -12.70 29.72
N SER A 18 -14.80 -11.41 29.78
CA SER A 18 -15.16 -10.51 28.67
C SER A 18 -14.59 -11.12 27.41
N PRO A 19 -15.38 -11.22 26.31
CA PRO A 19 -14.81 -11.63 25.04
C PRO A 19 -13.73 -10.61 24.69
N VAL A 20 -12.48 -11.05 24.67
CA VAL A 20 -11.38 -10.30 24.07
C VAL A 20 -11.85 -10.00 22.67
N ALA A 21 -12.09 -8.72 22.38
CA ALA A 21 -12.34 -8.27 21.02
C ALA A 21 -11.22 -8.86 20.15
N PRO A 22 -11.52 -9.41 18.96
CA PRO A 22 -10.48 -9.95 18.10
C PRO A 22 -9.42 -8.87 17.94
N GLU A 23 -8.19 -9.17 18.32
CA GLU A 23 -7.07 -8.25 18.12
C GLU A 23 -7.06 -7.94 16.61
N SER A 24 -7.42 -6.71 16.25
CA SER A 24 -7.37 -6.27 14.87
C SER A 24 -5.97 -6.54 14.36
N SER A 25 -5.83 -7.30 13.28
CA SER A 25 -4.52 -7.55 12.70
C SER A 25 -3.85 -6.22 12.38
N MET A 26 -2.52 -6.18 12.33
CA MET A 26 -1.78 -4.98 11.91
C MET A 26 -2.34 -4.46 10.57
N THR A 27 -2.65 -5.37 9.66
CA THR A 27 -3.24 -5.05 8.35
C THR A 27 -4.58 -4.34 8.50
N ASP A 28 -5.49 -4.82 9.35
CA ASP A 28 -6.81 -4.19 9.54
C ASP A 28 -6.67 -2.77 10.10
N SER A 29 -5.77 -2.59 11.07
CA SER A 29 -5.50 -1.27 11.66
C SER A 29 -4.94 -0.29 10.62
N LEU A 30 -4.03 -0.74 9.77
CA LEU A 30 -3.48 0.06 8.67
C LEU A 30 -4.53 0.38 7.62
N VAL A 31 -5.38 -0.58 7.25
CA VAL A 31 -6.47 -0.36 6.28
C VAL A 31 -7.40 0.73 6.77
N GLN A 32 -7.89 0.64 8.00
CA GLN A 32 -8.80 1.63 8.55
C GLN A 32 -8.19 3.04 8.51
N TRP A 33 -6.95 3.18 8.99
CA TRP A 33 -6.25 4.46 8.99
C TRP A 33 -6.03 4.99 7.57
N LEU A 34 -5.60 4.16 6.63
CA LEU A 34 -5.38 4.54 5.23
C LEU A 34 -6.67 4.99 4.55
N VAL A 35 -7.79 4.30 4.78
CA VAL A 35 -9.10 4.68 4.24
C VAL A 35 -9.49 6.09 4.68
N GLU A 36 -9.36 6.40 5.97
CA GLU A 36 -9.65 7.73 6.50
C GLU A 36 -8.79 8.81 5.83
N GLN A 37 -7.48 8.54 5.69
CA GLN A 37 -6.56 9.49 5.06
C GLN A 37 -6.83 9.68 3.57
N LEU A 38 -7.13 8.61 2.83
CA LEU A 38 -7.45 8.67 1.41
C LEU A 38 -8.77 9.41 1.16
N GLN A 39 -9.80 9.16 1.97
CA GLN A 39 -11.08 9.88 1.88
C GLN A 39 -10.92 11.37 2.19
N ALA A 40 -10.10 11.72 3.17
CA ALA A 40 -9.82 13.12 3.49
C ALA A 40 -8.97 13.82 2.42
N GLY A 41 -8.07 13.09 1.76
CA GLY A 41 -7.09 13.63 0.82
C GLY A 41 -7.49 13.59 -0.65
N THR A 42 -8.57 12.88 -1.00
CA THR A 42 -8.99 12.64 -2.39
C THR A 42 -10.50 12.83 -2.59
N ARG A 43 -10.92 12.91 -3.85
CA ARG A 43 -12.33 12.87 -4.27
C ARG A 43 -12.73 11.49 -4.80
N ALA A 44 -11.94 10.47 -4.54
CA ALA A 44 -12.24 9.10 -4.96
C ALA A 44 -13.44 8.53 -4.21
N SER A 45 -14.10 7.54 -4.81
CA SER A 45 -15.22 6.87 -4.15
C SER A 45 -14.74 6.11 -2.90
N PRO A 46 -15.57 5.95 -1.86
CA PRO A 46 -15.21 5.17 -0.67
C PRO A 46 -14.73 3.76 -1.00
N LYS A 47 -15.37 3.10 -1.97
CA LYS A 47 -14.96 1.76 -2.43
C LYS A 47 -13.54 1.77 -3.02
N HIS A 48 -13.19 2.81 -3.76
CA HIS A 48 -11.87 2.96 -4.36
C HIS A 48 -10.80 3.21 -3.29
N CYS A 49 -11.10 4.10 -2.34
CA CYS A 49 -10.21 4.34 -1.20
C CYS A 49 -9.97 3.05 -0.41
N GLN A 50 -11.02 2.25 -0.20
CA GLN A 50 -10.93 0.95 0.47
C GLN A 50 -9.97 0.00 -0.27
N THR A 51 -10.17 -0.19 -1.58
CA THR A 51 -9.32 -1.08 -2.39
C THR A 51 -7.85 -0.65 -2.38
N VAL A 52 -7.57 0.64 -2.52
CA VAL A 52 -6.20 1.17 -2.47
C VAL A 52 -5.58 1.00 -1.09
N ALA A 53 -6.36 1.25 -0.02
CA ALA A 53 -5.92 1.08 1.35
C ALA A 53 -5.54 -0.37 1.66
N GLU A 54 -6.36 -1.32 1.25
CA GLU A 54 -6.12 -2.76 1.43
C GLU A 54 -4.79 -3.17 0.80
N ARG A 55 -4.53 -2.76 -0.44
CA ARG A 55 -3.28 -3.11 -1.15
C ARG A 55 -2.05 -2.48 -0.52
N ILE A 56 -2.12 -1.20 -0.14
CA ILE A 56 -1.01 -0.56 0.57
C ILE A 56 -0.74 -1.27 1.91
N ALA A 57 -1.78 -1.60 2.66
CA ALA A 57 -1.64 -2.29 3.94
C ALA A 57 -1.02 -3.68 3.77
N GLU A 58 -1.43 -4.45 2.76
CA GLU A 58 -0.85 -5.76 2.45
C GLU A 58 0.63 -5.65 2.05
N GLU A 59 1.00 -4.69 1.20
CA GLU A 59 2.39 -4.42 0.81
C GLU A 59 3.24 -4.08 2.02
N VAL A 60 2.76 -3.19 2.88
CA VAL A 60 3.47 -2.76 4.09
C VAL A 60 3.62 -3.91 5.08
N THR A 61 2.55 -4.66 5.32
CA THR A 61 2.57 -5.82 6.23
C THR A 61 3.60 -6.84 5.77
N ARG A 62 3.57 -7.21 4.49
CA ARG A 62 4.56 -8.12 3.89
C ARG A 62 5.98 -7.60 4.02
N THR A 63 6.19 -6.29 3.82
CA THR A 63 7.51 -5.65 3.98
C THR A 63 7.99 -5.73 5.42
N CYS A 64 7.11 -5.48 6.38
CA CYS A 64 7.43 -5.60 7.81
C CYS A 64 7.77 -7.04 8.20
N GLU A 65 7.02 -8.03 7.70
CA GLU A 65 7.26 -9.45 7.96
C GLU A 65 8.59 -9.95 7.41
N GLN A 66 8.97 -9.48 6.20
CA GLN A 66 10.19 -9.91 5.53
C GLN A 66 11.46 -9.23 6.05
N SER A 67 11.33 -8.10 6.71
CA SER A 67 12.46 -7.30 7.19
C SER A 67 12.94 -7.74 8.57
N GLN A 68 14.08 -8.44 8.63
CA GLN A 68 14.71 -8.83 9.91
C GLN A 68 15.00 -7.61 10.81
N ARG A 69 15.34 -6.47 10.22
CA ARG A 69 15.57 -5.23 10.95
C ARG A 69 14.31 -4.74 11.66
N ILE A 70 13.17 -4.77 10.96
CA ILE A 70 11.89 -4.35 11.53
C ILE A 70 11.44 -5.34 12.60
N GLN A 71 11.54 -6.64 12.33
CA GLN A 71 11.19 -7.69 13.29
C GLN A 71 12.04 -7.61 14.57
N GLY A 72 13.31 -7.28 14.45
CA GLY A 72 14.22 -7.12 15.57
C GLY A 72 14.10 -5.78 16.32
N SER A 73 13.31 -4.82 15.83
CA SER A 73 13.18 -3.48 16.43
C SER A 73 12.32 -3.45 17.70
N GLY A 74 11.44 -4.45 17.89
CA GLY A 74 10.44 -4.48 18.97
C GLY A 74 9.23 -3.55 18.75
N ASP A 75 9.18 -2.80 17.64
CA ASP A 75 8.08 -1.89 17.27
C ASP A 75 7.66 -2.08 15.80
N VAL A 76 7.20 -3.27 15.49
CA VAL A 76 6.76 -3.61 14.14
C VAL A 76 5.57 -2.76 13.69
N LEU A 77 4.64 -2.47 14.62
CA LEU A 77 3.45 -1.67 14.31
C LEU A 77 3.81 -0.22 13.99
N GLY A 78 4.69 0.41 14.75
CA GLY A 78 5.17 1.77 14.47
C GLY A 78 5.88 1.87 13.13
N TRP A 79 6.71 0.88 12.78
CA TRP A 79 7.30 0.78 11.45
C TRP A 79 6.25 0.61 10.35
N GLY A 80 5.19 -0.18 10.59
CA GLY A 80 4.07 -0.34 9.67
C GLY A 80 3.40 1.00 9.36
N TYR A 81 3.05 1.78 10.37
CA TYR A 81 2.46 3.11 10.17
C TYR A 81 3.41 4.07 9.45
N HIS A 82 4.70 4.06 9.78
CA HIS A 82 5.69 4.92 9.11
C HIS A 82 5.80 4.60 7.61
N LEU A 83 5.89 3.33 7.24
CA LEU A 83 5.93 2.89 5.85
C LEU A 83 4.63 3.21 5.12
N ALA A 84 3.48 2.95 5.74
CA ALA A 84 2.17 3.28 5.19
C ALA A 84 2.00 4.79 4.95
N GLN A 85 2.45 5.62 5.88
CA GLN A 85 2.45 7.08 5.73
C GLN A 85 3.32 7.53 4.56
N HIS A 86 4.52 6.97 4.41
CA HIS A 86 5.39 7.30 3.29
C HIS A 86 4.75 6.93 1.95
N ARG A 87 4.18 5.71 1.85
CA ARG A 87 3.49 5.24 0.66
C ARG A 87 2.26 6.10 0.33
N LEU A 88 1.45 6.42 1.34
CA LEU A 88 0.30 7.32 1.21
C LEU A 88 0.69 8.70 0.68
N GLN A 89 1.77 9.28 1.17
CA GLN A 89 2.25 10.59 0.70
C GLN A 89 2.62 10.56 -0.77
N GLN A 90 3.26 9.50 -1.26
CA GLN A 90 3.56 9.32 -2.68
C GLN A 90 2.28 9.27 -3.51
N VAL A 91 1.31 8.43 -3.12
CA VAL A 91 0.01 8.31 -3.79
C VAL A 91 -0.73 9.65 -3.85
N LEU A 92 -0.82 10.36 -2.73
CA LEU A 92 -1.49 11.66 -2.65
C LEU A 92 -0.77 12.74 -3.44
N GLN A 93 0.55 12.71 -3.53
CA GLN A 93 1.32 13.64 -4.34
C GLN A 93 0.92 13.55 -5.82
N TYR A 94 0.91 12.34 -6.38
CA TYR A 94 0.51 12.13 -7.77
C TYR A 94 -0.97 12.43 -8.01
N TYR A 95 -1.84 12.04 -7.08
CA TYR A 95 -3.27 12.32 -7.18
C TYR A 95 -3.57 13.83 -7.19
N ARG A 96 -2.95 14.61 -6.30
CA ARG A 96 -3.18 16.07 -6.18
C ARG A 96 -2.71 16.86 -7.39
N ARG A 97 -1.69 16.38 -8.10
CA ARG A 97 -1.19 17.02 -9.33
C ARG A 97 -2.07 16.75 -10.55
N GLY A 98 -3.06 15.89 -10.41
CA GLY A 98 -3.92 15.47 -11.51
C GLY A 98 -3.24 14.53 -12.49
N SER A 99 -3.99 14.05 -13.47
CA SER A 99 -3.50 13.02 -14.40
C SER A 99 -2.32 13.46 -15.27
N GLU A 100 -2.27 14.73 -15.66
CA GLU A 100 -1.19 15.26 -16.50
C GLU A 100 0.06 15.56 -15.67
N GLY A 101 -0.06 16.36 -14.63
CA GLY A 101 1.06 16.71 -13.76
C GLY A 101 1.65 15.49 -13.05
N GLY A 102 0.81 14.56 -12.60
CA GLY A 102 1.26 13.31 -11.98
C GLY A 102 2.04 12.43 -12.94
N ARG A 103 1.61 12.34 -14.22
CA ARG A 103 2.36 11.59 -15.24
C ARG A 103 3.72 12.24 -15.54
N LEU A 104 3.78 13.55 -15.66
CA LEU A 104 5.04 14.26 -15.89
C LEU A 104 6.06 14.02 -14.78
N ASP A 105 5.62 14.06 -13.52
CA ASP A 105 6.48 13.78 -12.38
C ASP A 105 6.95 12.33 -12.36
N LEU A 106 6.03 11.40 -12.59
CA LEU A 106 6.35 9.98 -12.64
C LEU A 106 7.35 9.69 -13.76
N HIS A 107 7.13 10.24 -14.97
CA HIS A 107 8.06 10.12 -16.08
C HIS A 107 9.44 10.67 -15.72
N SER A 108 9.50 11.84 -15.09
CA SER A 108 10.76 12.44 -14.67
C SER A 108 11.50 11.56 -13.66
N THR A 109 10.78 11.04 -12.66
CA THR A 109 11.34 10.17 -11.62
C THR A 109 11.84 8.85 -12.22
N LEU A 110 11.02 8.19 -13.04
CA LEU A 110 11.40 6.93 -13.68
C LEU A 110 12.57 7.11 -14.65
N SER A 111 12.57 8.20 -15.43
CA SER A 111 13.68 8.53 -16.33
C SER A 111 15.00 8.71 -15.57
N ALA A 112 14.95 9.38 -14.42
CA ALA A 112 16.13 9.55 -13.56
C ALA A 112 16.63 8.21 -13.01
N ILE A 113 15.72 7.32 -12.61
CA ILE A 113 16.05 5.98 -12.13
C ILE A 113 16.70 5.15 -13.24
N VAL A 114 16.09 5.12 -14.43
CA VAL A 114 16.64 4.40 -15.59
C VAL A 114 18.03 4.93 -15.95
N TYR A 115 18.18 6.24 -16.00
CA TYR A 115 19.47 6.86 -16.30
C TYR A 115 20.54 6.48 -15.27
N ARG A 116 20.20 6.52 -14.00
CA ARG A 116 21.18 6.32 -12.92
C ARG A 116 21.54 4.86 -12.66
N TYR A 117 20.57 3.96 -12.75
CA TYR A 117 20.72 2.59 -12.26
C TYR A 117 20.63 1.51 -13.35
N ILE A 118 19.98 1.80 -14.48
CA ILE A 118 19.70 0.81 -15.50
C ILE A 118 20.56 1.05 -16.76
N THR A 119 20.94 2.31 -17.04
CA THR A 119 21.69 2.67 -18.26
C THR A 119 23.10 2.08 -18.22
N PRO A 120 23.46 1.19 -19.17
CA PRO A 120 24.81 0.65 -19.27
C PRO A 120 25.84 1.74 -19.56
N PRO A 121 27.10 1.59 -19.08
CA PRO A 121 28.17 2.56 -19.35
C PRO A 121 28.39 2.82 -20.84
N THR A 122 28.19 1.83 -21.68
CA THR A 122 28.33 1.90 -23.13
C THR A 122 27.30 2.81 -23.80
N VAL A 123 26.13 2.99 -23.19
CA VAL A 123 25.02 3.81 -23.67
C VAL A 123 25.06 5.23 -23.10
N GLN A 124 25.77 5.44 -21.97
CA GLN A 124 25.82 6.72 -21.28
C GLN A 124 26.37 7.88 -22.14
N SER A 125 27.30 7.58 -23.08
CA SER A 125 27.91 8.58 -23.96
C SER A 125 27.01 9.05 -25.11
N SER A 126 25.98 8.28 -25.47
CA SER A 126 25.07 8.59 -26.58
C SER A 126 23.73 9.12 -26.08
N TYR A 127 23.42 10.40 -26.38
CA TYR A 127 22.14 11.01 -26.02
C TYR A 127 20.95 10.27 -26.62
N GLY A 128 21.00 9.96 -27.93
CA GLY A 128 19.91 9.26 -28.61
C GLY A 128 19.66 7.85 -28.07
N ALA A 129 20.73 7.10 -27.78
CA ALA A 129 20.61 5.76 -27.21
C ALA A 129 20.01 5.79 -25.79
N ARG A 130 20.35 6.83 -24.99
CA ARG A 130 19.74 7.01 -23.66
C ARG A 130 18.25 7.31 -23.74
N LEU A 131 17.88 8.21 -24.66
CA LEU A 131 16.47 8.58 -24.86
C LEU A 131 15.64 7.37 -25.25
N GLN A 132 16.13 6.58 -26.21
CA GLN A 132 15.46 5.35 -26.65
C GLN A 132 15.31 4.36 -25.51
N LEU A 133 16.35 4.15 -24.70
CA LEU A 133 16.29 3.23 -23.56
C LEU A 133 15.23 3.68 -22.52
N ILE A 134 15.13 4.99 -22.26
CA ILE A 134 14.14 5.55 -21.34
C ILE A 134 12.72 5.36 -21.92
N GLU A 135 12.52 5.64 -23.20
CA GLU A 135 11.22 5.46 -23.88
C GLU A 135 10.77 4.00 -23.84
N ASP A 136 11.66 3.07 -24.21
CA ASP A 136 11.37 1.63 -24.19
C ASP A 136 11.03 1.14 -22.78
N PHE A 137 11.76 1.62 -21.76
CA PHE A 137 11.48 1.30 -20.39
C PHE A 137 10.12 1.83 -19.92
N LEU A 138 9.83 3.11 -20.17
CA LEU A 138 8.57 3.72 -19.78
C LEU A 138 7.37 3.03 -20.44
N GLN A 139 7.49 2.72 -21.74
CA GLN A 139 6.46 2.00 -22.46
C GLN A 139 6.21 0.62 -21.84
N GLY A 140 7.24 -0.14 -21.61
CA GLY A 140 7.15 -1.46 -20.96
C GLY A 140 6.56 -1.36 -19.55
N PHE A 141 7.02 -0.41 -18.76
CA PHE A 141 6.54 -0.19 -17.40
C PHE A 141 5.02 0.07 -17.35
N TYR A 142 4.51 0.97 -18.19
CA TYR A 142 3.08 1.26 -18.22
C TYR A 142 2.24 0.09 -18.72
N VAL A 143 2.73 -0.64 -19.71
CA VAL A 143 2.04 -1.85 -20.20
C VAL A 143 1.94 -2.90 -19.09
N GLU A 144 3.02 -3.16 -18.39
CA GLU A 144 3.04 -4.15 -17.31
C GLU A 144 2.20 -3.70 -16.10
N THR A 145 2.27 -2.42 -15.72
CA THR A 145 1.44 -1.85 -14.66
C THR A 145 -0.05 -2.00 -14.98
N LEU A 146 -0.45 -1.70 -16.21
CA LEU A 146 -1.83 -1.83 -16.65
C LEU A 146 -2.28 -3.30 -16.71
N ASN A 147 -1.41 -4.19 -17.17
CA ASN A 147 -1.68 -5.62 -17.19
C ASN A 147 -1.81 -6.20 -15.78
N ALA A 148 -0.97 -5.77 -14.84
CA ALA A 148 -1.06 -6.15 -13.43
C ALA A 148 -2.41 -5.71 -12.85
N LEU A 149 -2.80 -4.44 -13.01
CA LEU A 149 -4.11 -3.94 -12.58
C LEU A 149 -5.26 -4.77 -13.15
N ARG A 150 -5.25 -5.03 -14.45
CA ARG A 150 -6.32 -5.80 -15.11
C ARG A 150 -6.42 -7.22 -14.56
N ARG A 151 -5.28 -7.88 -14.36
CA ARG A 151 -5.21 -9.25 -13.84
C ARG A 151 -5.70 -9.34 -12.41
N GLU A 152 -5.21 -8.47 -11.55
CA GLU A 152 -5.50 -8.52 -10.11
C GLU A 152 -6.91 -8.04 -9.79
N ALA A 153 -7.38 -7.00 -10.47
CA ALA A 153 -8.74 -6.52 -10.33
C ALA A 153 -9.77 -7.26 -11.21
N GLN A 154 -9.37 -8.33 -11.92
CA GLN A 154 -10.21 -9.13 -12.83
C GLN A 154 -10.96 -8.27 -13.85
N LEU A 155 -10.29 -7.26 -14.38
CA LEU A 155 -10.84 -6.32 -15.34
C LEU A 155 -10.65 -6.81 -16.78
N PRO A 156 -11.56 -6.42 -17.72
CA PRO A 156 -11.40 -6.79 -19.12
C PRO A 156 -10.13 -6.19 -19.75
N PRO A 157 -9.55 -6.84 -20.78
CA PRO A 157 -8.34 -6.34 -21.46
C PRO A 157 -8.50 -4.93 -22.05
N THR A 158 -9.73 -4.52 -22.32
CA THR A 158 -10.07 -3.18 -22.87
C THR A 158 -10.19 -2.10 -21.80
N TYR A 159 -10.15 -2.48 -20.52
CA TYR A 159 -10.26 -1.50 -19.44
C TYR A 159 -9.08 -0.53 -19.45
N SER A 160 -9.39 0.75 -19.29
CA SER A 160 -8.40 1.82 -19.12
C SER A 160 -8.66 2.58 -17.83
N PRO A 161 -7.63 2.80 -16.99
CA PRO A 161 -7.78 3.54 -15.73
C PRO A 161 -8.28 4.97 -15.98
N ARG A 162 -9.17 5.45 -15.13
CA ARG A 162 -9.72 6.81 -15.23
C ARG A 162 -8.94 7.82 -14.39
N SER A 163 -8.17 7.33 -13.42
CA SER A 163 -7.36 8.17 -12.54
C SER A 163 -6.03 7.52 -12.20
N LEU A 164 -5.05 8.34 -11.81
CA LEU A 164 -3.78 7.82 -11.31
C LEU A 164 -3.91 7.07 -10.00
N LEU A 165 -4.96 7.34 -9.23
CA LEU A 165 -5.19 6.60 -7.98
C LEU A 165 -5.41 5.11 -8.24
N GLU A 166 -6.04 4.76 -9.37
CA GLU A 166 -6.25 3.35 -9.75
C GLU A 166 -4.94 2.61 -10.04
N LEU A 167 -3.88 3.34 -10.39
CA LEU A 167 -2.55 2.80 -10.66
C LEU A 167 -1.57 3.03 -9.51
N ALA A 168 -1.98 3.78 -8.49
CA ALA A 168 -1.06 4.28 -7.46
C ALA A 168 -0.35 3.18 -6.68
N GLU A 169 -1.00 2.03 -6.50
CA GLU A 169 -0.42 0.86 -5.85
C GLU A 169 0.65 0.14 -6.67
N TYR A 170 0.68 0.36 -8.00
CA TYR A 170 1.67 -0.23 -8.91
C TYR A 170 2.82 0.73 -9.26
N LEU A 171 2.70 1.97 -8.83
CA LEU A 171 3.65 3.06 -9.09
C LEU A 171 4.53 3.32 -7.87
#